data_64359f572aa4987359714aa80813037d
#
_entry.id   64359f572aa4987359714aa80813037d
#
_cell.length_a   1.000
_cell.length_b   1.000
_cell.length_c   1.000
_cell.angle_alpha   90.00
_cell.angle_beta   90.00
_cell.angle_gamma   90.00
#
_symmetry.space_group_name_H-M   'P 1'
#
loop_
_entity.id
_entity.type
_entity.pdbx_description
1 polymer ?
#
loop_
_entity_poly.entity_id
_entity_poly.type
_entity_poly.pdbx_seq_one_letter_code
_entity_poly.pdbx_strand_id
1 'polypeptide(L)'
;MNNVKKIAILLLVIAAMTGFTHAAAKHSGPDATLRLSGGSFALGIGVNWGSGTLTYKGKDYPVKVKGLSIGKVGMTSSSANGEVFNLKHLQDFNGHYNVGAAGTRGVTLGAGRSGTIMSNPAGVIVRLSTTQKGVNVNATGGGVDMQIQR
;
A
#
# COMPACT_ATOMS: atom_id res chain seq x y z
N MET A 1 -63.45 -13.12 16.92
CA MET A 1 -62.45 -12.16 16.55
C MET A 1 -61.07 -12.77 16.85
N ASN A 2 -60.56 -13.20 16.16
CA ASN A 2 -60.33 -13.47 14.81
C ASN A 2 -58.84 -13.67 14.66
N ASN A 3 -58.52 -14.95 14.67
CA ASN A 3 -57.14 -15.43 14.53
C ASN A 3 -56.42 -14.84 13.31
N VAL A 4 -57.20 -14.40 12.33
CA VAL A 4 -56.67 -13.71 11.11
C VAL A 4 -56.02 -12.36 11.43
N LYS A 5 -56.57 -11.57 12.36
CA LYS A 5 -56.01 -10.27 12.77
C LYS A 5 -54.75 -10.45 13.60
N LYS A 6 -54.66 -11.51 14.38
CA LYS A 6 -53.44 -11.85 15.15
C LYS A 6 -52.29 -12.35 14.26
N ILE A 7 -52.62 -13.07 13.20
CA ILE A 7 -51.65 -13.56 12.22
C ILE A 7 -51.11 -12.40 11.37
N ALA A 8 -51.97 -11.43 10.99
CA ALA A 8 -51.55 -10.26 10.25
C ALA A 8 -50.56 -9.36 11.03
N ILE A 9 -50.78 -9.20 12.34
CA ILE A 9 -49.89 -8.45 13.23
C ILE A 9 -48.58 -9.18 13.44
N LEU A 10 -48.57 -10.50 13.53
CA LEU A 10 -47.36 -11.29 13.69
C LEU A 10 -46.48 -11.26 12.43
N LEU A 11 -47.09 -11.26 11.25
CA LEU A 11 -46.36 -11.13 9.97
C LEU A 11 -45.75 -9.74 9.76
N LEU A 12 -46.38 -8.70 10.30
CA LEU A 12 -45.84 -7.31 10.19
C LEU A 12 -44.62 -7.09 11.08
N VAL A 13 -44.50 -7.79 12.20
CA VAL A 13 -43.35 -7.69 13.13
C VAL A 13 -42.13 -8.44 12.63
N ILE A 14 -42.30 -9.49 11.84
CA ILE A 14 -41.19 -10.26 11.27
C ILE A 14 -40.51 -9.50 10.11
N ALA A 15 -41.25 -8.65 9.39
CA ALA A 15 -40.70 -7.85 8.29
C ALA A 15 -39.78 -6.67 8.74
N ALA A 16 -39.84 -6.29 10.02
CA ALA A 16 -39.05 -5.18 10.54
C ALA A 16 -37.64 -5.57 11.04
N MET A 17 -37.28 -6.85 11.03
CA MET A 17 -35.98 -7.33 11.52
C MET A 17 -34.99 -7.75 10.42
N THR A 18 -35.26 -7.46 9.16
CA THR A 18 -34.23 -7.52 8.16
C THR A 18 -33.36 -6.26 8.27
N GLY A 19 -32.67 -6.13 9.39
CA GLY A 19 -31.56 -5.19 9.51
C GLY A 19 -30.57 -5.51 8.39
N PHE A 20 -30.48 -4.63 7.42
CA PHE A 20 -29.39 -4.62 6.46
C PHE A 20 -28.09 -4.43 7.24
N THR A 21 -27.48 -5.52 7.68
CA THR A 21 -26.09 -5.50 8.02
C THR A 21 -25.35 -5.26 6.70
N HIS A 22 -25.14 -4.00 6.36
CA HIS A 22 -24.10 -3.63 5.44
C HIS A 22 -22.79 -4.04 6.13
N ALA A 23 -22.38 -5.29 5.91
CA ALA A 23 -21.01 -5.65 6.12
C ALA A 23 -20.23 -4.72 5.20
N ALA A 24 -19.58 -3.71 5.80
CA ALA A 24 -18.61 -2.88 5.08
C ALA A 24 -17.65 -3.86 4.44
N ALA A 25 -17.69 -3.96 3.11
CA ALA A 25 -16.77 -4.80 2.36
C ALA A 25 -15.38 -4.36 2.77
N LYS A 26 -14.64 -5.23 3.48
CA LYS A 26 -13.22 -4.99 3.74
C LYS A 26 -12.60 -4.78 2.38
N HIS A 27 -12.17 -3.55 2.12
CA HIS A 27 -11.46 -3.22 0.90
C HIS A 27 -10.16 -4.03 0.94
N SER A 28 -10.14 -5.18 0.28
CA SER A 28 -9.01 -6.13 0.31
C SER A 28 -7.90 -5.74 -0.67
N GLY A 29 -8.07 -4.64 -1.39
CA GLY A 29 -7.08 -4.10 -2.33
C GLY A 29 -6.26 -2.95 -1.72
N PRO A 30 -5.20 -2.51 -2.43
CA PRO A 30 -4.43 -1.34 -2.03
C PRO A 30 -5.26 -0.06 -2.18
N ASP A 31 -5.07 0.88 -1.25
CA ASP A 31 -5.71 2.21 -1.30
C ASP A 31 -5.09 3.11 -2.37
N ALA A 32 -3.81 2.87 -2.68
CA ALA A 32 -3.06 3.59 -3.70
C ALA A 32 -1.99 2.70 -4.33
N THR A 33 -1.52 3.09 -5.50
CA THR A 33 -0.39 2.46 -6.18
C THR A 33 0.79 3.42 -6.29
N LEU A 34 1.99 2.88 -6.23
CA LEU A 34 3.23 3.63 -6.29
C LEU A 34 4.11 3.06 -7.40
N ARG A 35 4.64 3.93 -8.27
CA ARG A 35 5.65 3.57 -9.25
C ARG A 35 6.92 4.34 -8.93
N LEU A 36 8.01 3.63 -8.73
CA LEU A 36 9.30 4.21 -8.42
C LEU A 36 10.30 3.89 -9.52
N SER A 37 11.15 4.85 -9.80
CA SER A 37 12.33 4.70 -10.63
C SER A 37 13.56 5.22 -9.90
N GLY A 38 14.63 4.46 -9.95
CA GLY A 38 15.92 4.82 -9.35
C GLY A 38 16.97 5.03 -10.43
N GLY A 39 17.92 5.90 -10.14
CA GLY A 39 19.06 6.19 -11.02
C GLY A 39 20.20 5.19 -10.89
N SER A 40 21.24 5.38 -11.68
CA SER A 40 22.33 4.46 -11.98
C SER A 40 23.05 3.85 -10.77
N PHE A 41 23.24 2.54 -10.83
CA PHE A 41 24.18 1.78 -10.02
C PHE A 41 25.56 1.80 -10.69
N ALA A 42 26.34 2.84 -10.45
CA ALA A 42 27.74 2.85 -10.85
C ALA A 42 28.64 2.38 -9.70
N LEU A 43 29.43 1.33 -9.96
CA LEU A 43 30.53 0.89 -9.09
C LEU A 43 30.16 0.51 -7.63
N GLY A 44 29.03 -0.19 -7.42
CA GLY A 44 28.72 -0.73 -6.09
C GLY A 44 28.21 0.30 -5.08
N ILE A 45 28.10 1.55 -5.44
CA ILE A 45 27.49 2.61 -4.62
C ILE A 45 26.02 2.69 -5.02
N GLY A 46 25.13 2.12 -4.18
CA GLY A 46 23.69 2.21 -4.39
C GLY A 46 23.21 3.65 -4.33
N VAL A 47 22.39 4.05 -5.31
CA VAL A 47 21.72 5.33 -5.26
C VAL A 47 20.63 5.28 -4.21
N ASN A 48 20.79 6.04 -3.14
CA ASN A 48 19.85 6.08 -2.01
C ASN A 48 18.70 7.06 -2.21
N TRP A 49 18.39 7.43 -3.44
CA TRP A 49 17.28 8.31 -3.76
C TRP A 49 16.58 7.89 -5.05
N GLY A 50 15.33 8.18 -5.12
CA GLY A 50 14.51 7.91 -6.29
C GLY A 50 13.35 8.89 -6.38
N SER A 51 12.70 8.88 -7.50
CA SER A 51 11.46 9.59 -7.73
C SER A 51 10.40 8.62 -8.21
N GLY A 52 9.15 9.00 -8.06
CA GLY A 52 8.06 8.17 -8.50
C GLY A 52 6.75 8.91 -8.57
N THR A 53 5.71 8.15 -8.79
CA THR A 53 4.34 8.63 -8.86
C THR A 53 3.46 7.78 -7.95
N LEU A 54 2.78 8.43 -7.02
CA LEU A 54 1.71 7.86 -6.22
C LEU A 54 0.38 8.13 -6.92
N THR A 55 -0.34 7.09 -7.28
CA THR A 55 -1.71 7.21 -7.80
C THR A 55 -2.70 6.93 -6.66
N TYR A 56 -3.39 7.96 -6.22
CA TYR A 56 -4.37 7.90 -5.13
C TYR A 56 -5.70 8.50 -5.56
N LYS A 57 -6.79 7.74 -5.43
CA LYS A 57 -8.15 8.14 -5.85
C LYS A 57 -8.20 8.67 -7.30
N GLY A 58 -7.48 8.01 -8.20
CA GLY A 58 -7.44 8.37 -9.62
C GLY A 58 -6.61 9.60 -9.98
N LYS A 59 -5.85 10.16 -9.02
CA LYS A 59 -4.94 11.29 -9.25
C LYS A 59 -3.50 10.89 -9.00
N ASP A 60 -2.61 11.43 -9.82
CA ASP A 60 -1.18 11.19 -9.75
C ASP A 60 -0.47 12.30 -8.99
N TYR A 61 0.39 11.90 -8.07
CA TYR A 61 1.19 12.79 -7.23
C TYR A 61 2.66 12.41 -7.37
N PRO A 62 3.54 13.35 -7.75
CA PRO A 62 4.96 13.09 -7.78
C PRO A 62 5.50 12.87 -6.38
N VAL A 63 6.37 11.88 -6.22
CA VAL A 63 6.95 11.47 -4.93
C VAL A 63 8.46 11.48 -5.01
N LYS A 64 9.10 11.99 -3.97
CA LYS A 64 10.54 11.88 -3.72
C LYS A 64 10.80 10.83 -2.66
N VAL A 65 11.79 9.98 -2.90
CA VAL A 65 12.17 8.87 -2.02
C VAL A 65 13.65 8.94 -1.70
N LYS A 66 14.00 8.75 -0.44
CA LYS A 66 15.39 8.64 0.04
C LYS A 66 15.53 7.36 0.87
N GLY A 67 16.71 6.77 0.86
CA GLY A 67 16.99 5.57 1.65
C GLY A 67 16.54 4.26 1.00
N LEU A 68 16.07 4.30 -0.25
CA LEU A 68 15.67 3.13 -1.01
C LEU A 68 16.68 2.85 -2.13
N SER A 69 17.04 1.59 -2.27
CA SER A 69 17.93 1.10 -3.32
C SER A 69 17.15 0.13 -4.21
N ILE A 70 17.04 0.45 -5.49
CA ILE A 70 16.38 -0.39 -6.48
C ILE A 70 17.39 -0.67 -7.58
N GLY A 71 17.68 -1.93 -7.87
CA GLY A 71 18.51 -2.24 -9.02
C GLY A 71 19.42 -3.43 -8.86
N LYS A 72 20.34 -3.54 -9.78
CA LYS A 72 21.40 -4.54 -9.88
C LYS A 72 22.69 -3.85 -10.28
N VAL A 73 23.82 -4.34 -9.82
CA VAL A 73 25.13 -3.83 -10.24
C VAL A 73 25.24 -3.82 -11.77
N GLY A 74 25.64 -2.70 -12.34
CA GLY A 74 25.78 -2.51 -13.79
C GLY A 74 24.53 -2.05 -14.54
N MET A 75 23.38 -1.86 -13.86
CA MET A 75 22.18 -1.26 -14.48
C MET A 75 22.20 0.26 -14.37
N THR A 76 21.77 0.94 -15.43
CA THR A 76 21.65 2.40 -15.47
C THR A 76 20.32 2.93 -14.96
N SER A 77 19.28 2.10 -15.00
CA SER A 77 17.95 2.43 -14.50
C SER A 77 17.22 1.18 -14.03
N SER A 78 16.40 1.34 -13.04
CA SER A 78 15.56 0.27 -12.49
C SER A 78 14.26 0.83 -11.94
N SER A 79 13.23 0.01 -11.90
CA SER A 79 11.92 0.40 -11.42
C SER A 79 11.35 -0.63 -10.45
N ALA A 80 10.51 -0.15 -9.54
CA ALA A 80 9.70 -0.98 -8.65
C ALA A 80 8.26 -0.48 -8.64
N ASN A 81 7.33 -1.42 -8.48
CA ASN A 81 5.93 -1.13 -8.27
C ASN A 81 5.61 -1.24 -6.78
N GLY A 82 4.78 -0.35 -6.30
CA GLY A 82 4.34 -0.30 -4.92
C GLY A 82 2.83 -0.39 -4.81
N GLU A 83 2.40 -0.99 -3.71
CA GLU A 83 1.02 -0.99 -3.26
C GLU A 83 0.99 -0.37 -1.88
N VAL A 84 0.06 0.55 -1.67
CA VAL A 84 -0.08 1.33 -0.45
C VAL A 84 -1.37 0.95 0.24
N PHE A 85 -1.29 0.63 1.52
CA PHE A 85 -2.41 0.21 2.35
C PHE A 85 -2.57 1.14 3.55
N ASN A 86 -3.77 1.25 4.08
CA ASN A 86 -4.14 2.09 5.22
C ASN A 86 -3.94 3.59 4.96
N LEU A 87 -4.01 4.04 3.71
CA LEU A 87 -3.89 5.45 3.34
C LEU A 87 -5.27 6.13 3.41
N LYS A 88 -5.58 6.74 4.54
CA LYS A 88 -6.85 7.44 4.77
C LYS A 88 -6.82 8.85 4.19
N HIS A 89 -5.75 9.57 4.41
CA HIS A 89 -5.53 10.92 3.89
C HIS A 89 -4.21 10.96 3.12
N LEU A 90 -4.16 11.77 2.07
CA LEU A 90 -2.98 11.87 1.21
C LEU A 90 -1.71 12.23 1.99
N GLN A 91 -1.82 13.12 2.97
CA GLN A 91 -0.70 13.57 3.80
C GLN A 91 -0.11 12.47 4.67
N ASP A 92 -0.89 11.44 5.04
CA ASP A 92 -0.44 10.31 5.85
C ASP A 92 0.64 9.49 5.12
N PHE A 93 0.73 9.64 3.79
CA PHE A 93 1.78 9.01 2.99
C PHE A 93 3.16 9.59 3.28
N ASN A 94 3.26 10.86 3.64
CA ASN A 94 4.55 11.50 3.92
C ASN A 94 5.13 10.97 5.23
N GLY A 95 6.41 10.67 5.22
CA GLY A 95 7.12 10.31 6.45
C GLY A 95 8.23 9.30 6.27
N HIS A 96 8.74 8.89 7.40
CA HIS A 96 9.80 7.90 7.52
C HIS A 96 9.20 6.50 7.66
N TYR A 97 9.65 5.57 6.81
CA TYR A 97 9.18 4.20 6.74
C TYR A 97 10.25 3.24 7.26
N ASN A 98 9.88 2.39 8.19
CA ASN A 98 10.75 1.33 8.73
C ASN A 98 10.37 -0.04 8.14
N VAL A 99 11.37 -0.81 7.75
CA VAL A 99 11.19 -2.17 7.24
C VAL A 99 10.86 -3.13 8.39
N GLY A 100 9.89 -4.01 8.18
CA GLY A 100 9.51 -5.01 9.16
C GLY A 100 8.88 -4.43 10.44
N ALA A 101 8.43 -3.17 10.41
CA ALA A 101 7.80 -2.53 11.56
C ALA A 101 6.47 -3.19 11.95
N ALA A 102 6.03 -2.95 13.18
CA ALA A 102 4.71 -3.37 13.65
C ALA A 102 3.61 -2.84 12.71
N GLY A 103 2.68 -3.68 12.31
CA GLY A 103 1.59 -3.32 11.38
C GLY A 103 1.74 -3.89 9.97
N THR A 104 2.93 -4.35 9.58
CA THR A 104 3.12 -5.01 8.27
C THR A 104 2.63 -6.47 8.23
N ARG A 105 2.11 -6.98 9.34
CA ARG A 105 1.58 -8.36 9.43
C ARG A 105 0.40 -8.54 8.46
N GLY A 106 0.41 -9.65 7.75
CA GLY A 106 -0.64 -9.99 6.78
C GLY A 106 -0.43 -9.39 5.38
N VAL A 107 0.58 -8.54 5.20
CA VAL A 107 1.00 -8.06 3.88
C VAL A 107 2.24 -8.87 3.45
N THR A 108 2.14 -9.60 2.36
CA THR A 108 3.22 -10.46 1.85
C THR A 108 3.61 -10.08 0.44
N LEU A 109 4.84 -10.42 0.07
CA LEU A 109 5.28 -10.37 -1.33
C LEU A 109 4.73 -11.59 -2.05
N GLY A 110 4.24 -11.41 -3.27
CA GLY A 110 3.85 -12.52 -4.13
C GLY A 110 5.05 -13.39 -4.53
N ALA A 111 4.81 -14.66 -4.86
CA ALA A 111 5.85 -15.58 -5.33
C ALA A 111 6.58 -15.03 -6.55
N GLY A 112 7.90 -15.24 -6.61
CA GLY A 112 8.75 -14.78 -7.72
C GLY A 112 9.04 -13.28 -7.74
N ARG A 113 8.66 -12.52 -6.69
CA ARG A 113 8.93 -11.09 -6.56
C ARG A 113 10.03 -10.84 -5.54
N SER A 114 10.96 -9.96 -5.89
CA SER A 114 11.88 -9.35 -4.94
C SER A 114 11.29 -8.03 -4.44
N GLY A 115 11.41 -7.75 -3.15
CA GLY A 115 10.87 -6.50 -2.64
C GLY A 115 10.96 -6.34 -1.14
N THR A 116 10.32 -5.30 -0.63
CA THR A 116 10.31 -4.94 0.78
C THR A 116 8.94 -4.44 1.22
N ILE A 117 8.62 -4.67 2.48
CA ILE A 117 7.41 -4.18 3.14
C ILE A 117 7.83 -3.28 4.27
N MET A 118 7.26 -2.09 4.32
CA MET A 118 7.60 -1.07 5.30
C MET A 118 6.37 -0.31 5.77
N SER A 119 6.44 0.30 6.93
CA SER A 119 5.37 1.15 7.45
C SER A 119 5.90 2.41 8.12
N ASN A 120 5.07 3.45 8.13
CA ASN A 120 5.35 4.71 8.80
C ASN A 120 4.56 4.84 10.13
N PRO A 121 4.86 5.85 10.98
CA PRO A 121 4.14 6.08 12.23
C PRO A 121 2.63 6.36 12.08
N ALA A 122 2.18 6.85 10.91
CA ALA A 122 0.76 7.04 10.62
C ALA A 122 0.02 5.72 10.33
N GLY A 123 0.72 4.58 10.29
CA GLY A 123 0.16 3.26 10.02
C GLY A 123 0.00 2.94 8.53
N VAL A 124 0.50 3.80 7.65
CA VAL A 124 0.53 3.53 6.21
C VAL A 124 1.56 2.43 5.93
N ILE A 125 1.15 1.43 5.17
CA ILE A 125 2.00 0.31 4.76
C ILE A 125 2.30 0.44 3.28
N VAL A 126 3.56 0.32 2.91
CA VAL A 126 4.01 0.29 1.52
C VAL A 126 4.68 -1.05 1.25
N ARG A 127 4.18 -1.74 0.25
CA ARG A 127 4.76 -2.96 -0.29
C ARG A 127 5.39 -2.65 -1.65
N LEU A 128 6.70 -2.61 -1.71
CA LEU A 128 7.46 -2.43 -2.95
C LEU A 128 7.92 -3.76 -3.48
N SER A 129 7.78 -3.98 -4.77
CA SER A 129 8.22 -5.21 -5.44
C SER A 129 8.64 -4.94 -6.88
N THR A 130 9.50 -5.81 -7.40
CA THR A 130 9.87 -5.88 -8.80
C THR A 130 9.76 -7.31 -9.30
N THR A 131 9.36 -7.46 -10.56
CA THR A 131 9.40 -8.73 -11.28
C THR A 131 10.60 -8.83 -12.22
N GLN A 132 11.40 -7.76 -12.31
CA GLN A 132 12.61 -7.76 -13.14
C GLN A 132 13.65 -8.72 -12.56
N LYS A 133 14.06 -9.70 -13.35
CA LYS A 133 15.01 -10.73 -12.94
C LYS A 133 16.37 -10.13 -12.55
N GLY A 134 16.82 -10.45 -11.34
CA GLY A 134 18.09 -9.98 -10.81
C GLY A 134 18.09 -8.54 -10.28
N VAL A 135 16.94 -7.86 -10.29
CA VAL A 135 16.78 -6.55 -9.63
C VAL A 135 16.33 -6.76 -8.19
N ASN A 136 16.97 -6.10 -7.26
CA ASN A 136 16.64 -6.13 -5.85
C ASN A 136 16.03 -4.79 -5.41
N VAL A 137 15.13 -4.84 -4.47
CA VAL A 137 14.54 -3.67 -3.80
C VAL A 137 14.90 -3.77 -2.33
N ASN A 138 15.77 -2.88 -1.86
CA ASN A 138 16.25 -2.86 -0.49
C ASN A 138 16.10 -1.48 0.12
N ALA A 139 15.65 -1.43 1.38
CA ALA A 139 15.74 -0.23 2.19
C ALA A 139 17.11 -0.18 2.88
N THR A 140 17.64 1.01 3.08
CA THR A 140 18.85 1.20 3.90
C THR A 140 18.54 0.91 5.37
N GLY A 141 19.56 0.61 6.16
CA GLY A 141 19.40 0.32 7.59
C GLY A 141 18.80 1.45 8.42
N GLY A 142 18.73 2.67 7.88
CA GLY A 142 18.07 3.82 8.48
C GLY A 142 16.62 4.04 8.05
N GLY A 143 16.05 3.13 7.25
CA GLY A 143 14.68 3.26 6.74
C GLY A 143 14.59 4.09 5.45
N VAL A 144 13.37 4.43 5.06
CA VAL A 144 13.05 5.11 3.79
C VAL A 144 12.18 6.34 4.06
N ASP A 145 12.61 7.49 3.57
CA ASP A 145 11.81 8.71 3.62
C ASP A 145 11.05 8.89 2.30
N MET A 146 9.74 9.10 2.39
CA MET A 146 8.88 9.35 1.24
C MET A 146 8.12 10.67 1.43
N GLN A 147 8.10 11.50 0.39
CA GLN A 147 7.41 12.79 0.40
C GLN A 147 6.75 13.08 -0.94
N ILE A 148 5.48 13.49 -0.87
CA ILE A 148 4.76 14.02 -2.02
C ILE A 148 5.33 15.40 -2.35
N GLN A 149 5.67 15.60 -3.62
CA GLN A 149 6.10 16.90 -4.14
C GLN A 149 4.87 17.73 -4.51
N ARG A 150 4.90 19.00 -4.21
CA ARG A 150 3.89 19.98 -4.64
C ARG A 150 4.33 20.66 -5.93
#